data_4a6e34eddb2aaca69cf72083b5b6f4a4
#
_entry.id   4a6e34eddb2aaca69cf72083b5b6f4a4
#
_cell.length_a   1.000
_cell.length_b   1.000
_cell.length_c   1.000
_cell.angle_alpha   90.00
_cell.angle_beta   90.00
_cell.angle_gamma   90.00
#
_symmetry.space_group_name_H-M   'P 1'
#
loop_
_entity.id
_entity.type
_entity.pdbx_description
1 polymer ?
#
loop_
_entity_poly.entity_id
_entity_poly.type
_entity_poly.pdbx_seq_one_letter_code
_entity_poly.pdbx_strand_id
1 'polypeptide(L)'
;MNKSYKTVTNPELVKEMMSHILESEVIAVDTETTSLNPRTGKVIGWSISGDEGVGYYFPTLLHNKDRDTLDDAFVGEHKAHDLSIILINKMVGKKLVMHNASFDCRYIKNYFGIDLLPSLWVETQLLVHTVQEEGAFGYGSPFSLKTLAIYNQNALGLNMEEEANKEQVELKGSIHANGGKTTKKEYEIWKADLDILSKYASADTDLTLRICNLYLATLKEEGLEDFFFNEEVMPLYKEVTIKMEEKGVTLDIDLIESTYKDIQEDIAKNKQIVLDSLLELEPVKQWVLTKALDTFPPSHKGSYGQKVADFYNLDLPISEKSGKFSLTAKNVGELSEGYAKDFLTDGDVSVLPETDQLLLSLELWKKKNDGVSINIQSKTHLGDIVFNFIGEKALNQTEKGKDKFDMEMLKELKDKYEWADNLRVFNKLIKIRSTYIER
;
A
#
# COMPACT_ATOMS: atom_id res chain seq x y z
N MET A 1 18.46 -29.78 -4.11
CA MET A 1 18.81 -29.59 -5.53
C MET A 1 19.81 -28.46 -5.65
N ASN A 2 20.83 -28.60 -6.53
CA ASN A 2 21.73 -27.46 -6.79
C ASN A 2 20.98 -26.41 -7.64
N LYS A 3 20.83 -25.21 -7.11
CA LYS A 3 20.28 -24.07 -7.85
C LYS A 3 21.40 -23.40 -8.65
N SER A 4 21.17 -23.09 -9.93
CA SER A 4 22.09 -22.40 -10.84
C SER A 4 21.41 -21.15 -11.38
N TYR A 5 21.50 -20.04 -10.62
CA TYR A 5 20.95 -18.76 -11.00
C TYR A 5 22.06 -17.83 -11.49
N LYS A 6 21.87 -17.24 -12.67
CA LYS A 6 22.89 -16.44 -13.36
C LYS A 6 22.42 -15.06 -13.71
N THR A 7 23.23 -14.06 -13.35
CA THR A 7 23.02 -12.66 -13.77
C THR A 7 23.73 -12.43 -15.09
N VAL A 8 22.98 -12.14 -16.14
CA VAL A 8 23.51 -12.05 -17.51
C VAL A 8 24.09 -10.66 -17.77
N THR A 9 25.38 -10.51 -17.50
CA THR A 9 26.11 -9.23 -17.60
C THR A 9 27.26 -9.21 -18.60
N ASN A 10 27.53 -10.34 -19.27
CA ASN A 10 28.62 -10.48 -20.24
C ASN A 10 28.19 -11.29 -21.48
N PRO A 11 28.91 -11.17 -22.61
CA PRO A 11 28.54 -11.82 -23.87
C PRO A 11 28.48 -13.36 -23.81
N GLU A 12 29.26 -13.99 -22.96
CA GLU A 12 29.26 -15.43 -22.78
C GLU A 12 27.94 -15.92 -22.17
N LEU A 13 27.46 -15.22 -21.12
CA LEU A 13 26.19 -15.51 -20.49
C LEU A 13 24.99 -15.19 -21.40
N VAL A 14 25.10 -14.17 -22.28
CA VAL A 14 24.05 -13.91 -23.30
C VAL A 14 23.95 -15.10 -24.28
N LYS A 15 25.08 -15.66 -24.72
CA LYS A 15 25.09 -16.87 -25.58
C LYS A 15 24.49 -18.06 -24.87
N GLU A 16 24.84 -18.25 -23.60
CA GLU A 16 24.33 -19.34 -22.79
C GLU A 16 22.80 -19.21 -22.58
N MET A 17 22.31 -18.03 -22.21
CA MET A 17 20.88 -17.77 -22.09
C MET A 17 20.15 -17.96 -23.43
N MET A 18 20.75 -17.52 -24.54
CA MET A 18 20.20 -17.74 -25.88
C MET A 18 20.09 -19.26 -26.19
N SER A 19 21.13 -20.06 -25.90
CA SER A 19 21.06 -21.52 -26.09
C SER A 19 19.98 -22.14 -25.24
N HIS A 20 19.87 -21.72 -23.98
CA HIS A 20 18.83 -22.16 -23.07
C HIS A 20 17.41 -21.84 -23.60
N ILE A 21 17.19 -20.61 -24.13
CA ILE A 21 15.93 -20.24 -24.79
C ILE A 21 15.66 -21.16 -26.00
N LEU A 22 16.66 -21.41 -26.84
CA LEU A 22 16.47 -22.18 -28.06
C LEU A 22 16.19 -23.67 -27.79
N GLU A 23 16.82 -24.25 -26.79
CA GLU A 23 16.72 -25.64 -26.42
C GLU A 23 15.48 -25.99 -25.62
N SER A 24 14.97 -25.03 -24.82
CA SER A 24 13.78 -25.23 -23.97
C SER A 24 12.49 -25.25 -24.82
N GLU A 25 11.63 -26.24 -24.60
CA GLU A 25 10.27 -26.28 -25.18
C GLU A 25 9.30 -25.38 -24.39
N VAL A 26 9.43 -25.39 -23.08
CA VAL A 26 8.61 -24.59 -22.11
C VAL A 26 9.55 -23.64 -21.40
N ILE A 27 9.14 -22.37 -21.28
CA ILE A 27 9.95 -21.34 -20.63
C ILE A 27 9.06 -20.54 -19.68
N ALA A 28 9.41 -20.53 -18.40
CA ALA A 28 8.85 -19.58 -17.44
C ALA A 28 9.50 -18.21 -17.64
N VAL A 29 8.69 -17.13 -17.59
CA VAL A 29 9.12 -15.74 -17.82
C VAL A 29 8.51 -14.85 -16.74
N ASP A 30 9.31 -13.92 -16.23
CA ASP A 30 8.89 -12.90 -15.26
C ASP A 30 9.64 -11.59 -15.48
N THR A 31 9.04 -10.44 -15.08
CA THR A 31 9.62 -9.12 -15.24
C THR A 31 9.69 -8.36 -13.94
N GLU A 32 10.82 -7.70 -13.69
CA GLU A 32 10.99 -6.75 -12.61
C GLU A 32 10.84 -5.33 -13.14
N THR A 33 10.03 -4.51 -12.46
CA THR A 33 9.57 -3.23 -13.02
C THR A 33 9.65 -2.08 -12.02
N THR A 34 9.63 -0.84 -12.53
CA THR A 34 9.68 0.36 -11.69
C THR A 34 8.34 0.72 -11.04
N SER A 35 7.22 0.19 -11.53
CA SER A 35 5.87 0.49 -11.03
C SER A 35 4.89 -0.61 -11.42
N LEU A 36 3.66 -0.52 -10.88
CA LEU A 36 2.57 -1.44 -11.27
C LEU A 36 1.85 -1.02 -12.56
N ASN A 37 2.16 0.17 -13.11
CA ASN A 37 1.50 0.68 -14.32
C ASN A 37 2.35 0.39 -15.57
N PRO A 38 1.96 -0.58 -16.41
CA PRO A 38 2.74 -0.96 -17.60
C PRO A 38 2.78 0.11 -18.70
N ARG A 39 1.95 1.16 -18.62
CA ARG A 39 1.96 2.27 -19.60
C ARG A 39 3.04 3.30 -19.31
N THR A 40 3.46 3.44 -18.06
CA THR A 40 4.42 4.47 -17.62
C THR A 40 5.67 3.89 -16.95
N GLY A 41 5.59 2.65 -16.49
CA GLY A 41 6.70 1.95 -15.88
C GLY A 41 7.74 1.48 -16.88
N LYS A 42 8.92 1.14 -16.38
CA LYS A 42 10.04 0.57 -17.15
C LYS A 42 10.32 -0.84 -16.66
N VAL A 43 10.82 -1.70 -17.54
CA VAL A 43 11.36 -3.01 -17.16
C VAL A 43 12.81 -2.79 -16.72
N ILE A 44 13.11 -3.08 -15.45
CA ILE A 44 14.48 -3.00 -14.91
C ILE A 44 15.29 -4.26 -15.20
N GLY A 45 14.61 -5.36 -15.41
CA GLY A 45 15.16 -6.64 -15.84
C GLY A 45 14.07 -7.68 -16.02
N TRP A 46 14.43 -8.80 -16.57
CA TRP A 46 13.53 -9.93 -16.79
C TRP A 46 14.26 -11.24 -16.58
N SER A 47 13.55 -12.28 -16.19
CA SER A 47 14.11 -13.58 -15.88
C SER A 47 13.43 -14.70 -16.66
N ILE A 48 14.15 -15.79 -16.82
CA ILE A 48 13.63 -17.03 -17.44
C ILE A 48 14.12 -18.28 -16.71
N SER A 49 13.32 -19.32 -16.82
CA SER A 49 13.68 -20.68 -16.44
C SER A 49 13.05 -21.66 -17.44
N GLY A 50 13.86 -22.53 -18.04
CA GLY A 50 13.42 -23.62 -18.90
C GLY A 50 13.62 -25.00 -18.27
N ASP A 51 14.42 -25.07 -17.20
CA ASP A 51 14.69 -26.26 -16.40
C ASP A 51 14.63 -25.95 -14.92
N GLU A 52 14.10 -26.88 -14.13
CA GLU A 52 14.01 -26.70 -12.68
C GLU A 52 15.39 -26.56 -12.03
N GLY A 53 15.55 -25.54 -11.21
CA GLY A 53 16.81 -25.18 -10.57
C GLY A 53 17.75 -24.33 -11.43
N VAL A 54 17.36 -23.97 -12.64
CA VAL A 54 18.11 -23.08 -13.54
C VAL A 54 17.35 -21.81 -13.74
N GLY A 55 18.02 -20.67 -13.60
CA GLY A 55 17.40 -19.35 -13.81
C GLY A 55 18.40 -18.34 -14.38
N TYR A 56 17.95 -17.51 -15.28
CA TYR A 56 18.72 -16.41 -15.85
C TYR A 56 17.98 -15.10 -15.60
N TYR A 57 18.66 -14.12 -15.05
CA TYR A 57 18.18 -12.75 -14.96
C TYR A 57 18.96 -11.83 -15.89
N PHE A 58 18.26 -11.10 -16.72
CA PHE A 58 18.83 -10.14 -17.66
C PHE A 58 18.49 -8.71 -17.23
N PRO A 59 19.43 -7.95 -16.64
CA PRO A 59 19.20 -6.56 -16.28
C PRO A 59 19.14 -5.66 -17.52
N THR A 60 18.11 -4.82 -17.62
CA THR A 60 17.96 -3.81 -18.69
C THR A 60 18.31 -2.42 -18.21
N LEU A 61 18.12 -2.16 -16.92
CA LEU A 61 18.46 -0.92 -16.24
C LEU A 61 19.21 -1.24 -14.95
N LEU A 62 20.08 -0.34 -14.53
CA LEU A 62 20.86 -0.46 -13.29
C LEU A 62 20.69 0.79 -12.44
N HIS A 63 20.57 0.58 -11.13
CA HIS A 63 20.54 1.68 -10.17
C HIS A 63 21.92 2.34 -10.06
N ASN A 64 21.99 3.61 -10.39
CA ASN A 64 23.15 4.47 -10.15
C ASN A 64 23.04 5.09 -8.78
N LYS A 65 23.79 4.53 -7.82
CA LYS A 65 23.73 4.95 -6.40
C LYS A 65 24.20 6.38 -6.17
N ASP A 66 25.13 6.88 -7.00
CA ASP A 66 25.68 8.24 -6.84
C ASP A 66 24.68 9.32 -7.24
N ARG A 67 23.87 9.05 -8.25
CA ARG A 67 22.87 10.00 -8.79
C ARG A 67 21.43 9.68 -8.37
N ASP A 68 21.21 8.54 -7.73
CA ASP A 68 19.89 7.96 -7.42
C ASP A 68 18.98 7.88 -8.66
N THR A 69 19.53 7.39 -9.77
CA THR A 69 18.85 7.24 -11.07
C THR A 69 18.93 5.82 -11.60
N LEU A 70 18.06 5.52 -12.58
CA LEU A 70 18.16 4.31 -13.39
C LEU A 70 18.90 4.63 -14.68
N ASP A 71 20.03 3.96 -14.89
CA ASP A 71 20.84 4.04 -16.09
C ASP A 71 20.66 2.80 -16.98
N ASP A 72 20.86 2.96 -18.29
CA ASP A 72 20.88 1.81 -19.23
C ASP A 72 21.94 0.79 -18.81
N ALA A 73 21.60 -0.48 -18.78
CA ALA A 73 22.56 -1.55 -18.65
C ALA A 73 23.21 -1.88 -20.01
N PHE A 74 24.45 -2.35 -19.98
CA PHE A 74 25.21 -2.72 -21.16
C PHE A 74 25.84 -4.11 -21.00
N VAL A 75 25.90 -4.84 -22.12
CA VAL A 75 26.68 -6.05 -22.25
C VAL A 75 27.73 -5.83 -23.34
N GLY A 76 28.98 -5.62 -22.96
CA GLY A 76 30.00 -5.11 -23.86
C GLY A 76 29.62 -3.70 -24.35
N GLU A 77 29.58 -3.50 -25.65
CA GLU A 77 29.20 -2.23 -26.29
C GLU A 77 27.70 -2.11 -26.59
N HIS A 78 26.92 -3.18 -26.35
CA HIS A 78 25.51 -3.24 -26.70
C HIS A 78 24.60 -2.85 -25.53
N LYS A 79 23.57 -2.05 -25.80
CA LYS A 79 22.53 -1.80 -24.81
C LYS A 79 21.78 -3.08 -24.48
N ALA A 80 21.58 -3.31 -23.20
CA ALA A 80 20.84 -4.48 -22.73
C ALA A 80 19.38 -4.49 -23.21
N HIS A 81 18.78 -3.32 -23.40
CA HIS A 81 17.45 -3.18 -24.01
C HIS A 81 17.38 -3.81 -25.41
N ASP A 82 18.36 -3.49 -26.28
CA ASP A 82 18.37 -4.00 -27.67
C ASP A 82 18.63 -5.51 -27.72
N LEU A 83 19.50 -6.00 -26.85
CA LEU A 83 19.73 -7.44 -26.69
C LEU A 83 18.48 -8.15 -26.15
N SER A 84 17.74 -7.51 -25.24
CA SER A 84 16.47 -8.05 -24.73
C SER A 84 15.46 -8.25 -25.88
N ILE A 85 15.34 -7.28 -26.78
CA ILE A 85 14.46 -7.42 -27.95
C ILE A 85 14.83 -8.67 -28.77
N ILE A 86 16.13 -8.92 -29.00
CA ILE A 86 16.61 -10.09 -29.74
C ILE A 86 16.26 -11.39 -29.01
N LEU A 87 16.55 -11.46 -27.70
CA LEU A 87 16.33 -12.65 -26.89
C LEU A 87 14.84 -12.96 -26.72
N ILE A 88 14.03 -11.97 -26.41
CA ILE A 88 12.57 -12.10 -26.21
C ILE A 88 11.90 -12.54 -27.53
N ASN A 89 12.33 -12.03 -28.67
CA ASN A 89 11.81 -12.47 -29.97
C ASN A 89 12.08 -13.98 -30.24
N LYS A 90 13.10 -14.58 -29.64
CA LYS A 90 13.35 -16.03 -29.75
C LYS A 90 12.39 -16.88 -28.92
N MET A 91 11.70 -16.28 -28.00
CA MET A 91 10.64 -16.94 -27.21
C MET A 91 9.28 -16.92 -27.90
N VAL A 92 9.08 -16.06 -28.93
CA VAL A 92 7.83 -16.02 -29.69
C VAL A 92 7.58 -17.35 -30.38
N GLY A 93 6.41 -17.93 -30.17
CA GLY A 93 6.01 -19.24 -30.69
C GLY A 93 6.40 -20.43 -29.80
N LYS A 94 7.11 -20.21 -28.69
CA LYS A 94 7.35 -21.25 -27.68
C LYS A 94 6.21 -21.30 -26.66
N LYS A 95 6.18 -22.35 -25.84
CA LYS A 95 5.23 -22.46 -24.72
C LYS A 95 5.72 -21.62 -23.53
N LEU A 96 5.10 -20.47 -23.28
CA LEU A 96 5.46 -19.62 -22.19
C LEU A 96 4.57 -19.86 -20.97
N VAL A 97 5.20 -19.90 -19.81
CA VAL A 97 4.56 -20.01 -18.50
C VAL A 97 4.82 -18.74 -17.71
N MET A 98 3.79 -18.15 -17.16
CA MET A 98 3.91 -16.94 -16.36
C MET A 98 3.02 -17.01 -15.12
N HIS A 99 3.39 -16.28 -14.08
CA HIS A 99 2.57 -16.10 -12.88
C HIS A 99 2.04 -14.67 -12.87
N ASN A 100 0.71 -14.47 -12.97
CA ASN A 100 0.07 -13.18 -13.25
C ASN A 100 0.45 -12.61 -14.63
N ALA A 101 0.33 -13.44 -15.65
CA ALA A 101 0.78 -13.21 -17.02
C ALA A 101 0.30 -11.91 -17.67
N SER A 102 -0.86 -11.39 -17.28
CA SER A 102 -1.39 -10.12 -17.78
C SER A 102 -0.44 -8.95 -17.48
N PHE A 103 0.28 -8.99 -16.36
CA PHE A 103 1.26 -7.99 -15.99
C PHE A 103 2.48 -8.02 -16.92
N ASP A 104 3.13 -9.18 -17.03
CA ASP A 104 4.37 -9.35 -17.78
C ASP A 104 4.18 -9.20 -19.29
N CYS A 105 3.11 -9.78 -19.85
CA CYS A 105 2.78 -9.61 -21.27
C CYS A 105 2.60 -8.13 -21.64
N ARG A 106 1.91 -7.36 -20.81
CA ARG A 106 1.71 -5.91 -21.06
C ARG A 106 3.00 -5.11 -20.90
N TYR A 107 3.85 -5.42 -19.91
CA TYR A 107 5.14 -4.77 -19.75
C TYR A 107 6.06 -5.05 -20.92
N ILE A 108 6.20 -6.30 -21.33
CA ILE A 108 7.04 -6.71 -22.47
C ILE A 108 6.55 -6.04 -23.76
N LYS A 109 5.23 -6.04 -23.99
CA LYS A 109 4.63 -5.39 -25.16
C LYS A 109 4.88 -3.89 -25.18
N ASN A 110 4.64 -3.19 -24.06
CA ASN A 110 4.78 -1.73 -24.01
C ASN A 110 6.23 -1.26 -24.01
N TYR A 111 7.14 -2.00 -23.38
CA TYR A 111 8.53 -1.59 -23.20
C TYR A 111 9.45 -2.07 -24.32
N PHE A 112 9.26 -3.30 -24.82
CA PHE A 112 10.07 -3.88 -25.88
C PHE A 112 9.38 -3.96 -27.25
N GLY A 113 8.08 -3.67 -27.32
CA GLY A 113 7.30 -3.75 -28.55
C GLY A 113 6.96 -5.19 -29.01
N ILE A 114 7.11 -6.20 -28.14
CA ILE A 114 6.94 -7.61 -28.49
C ILE A 114 5.69 -8.15 -27.78
N ASP A 115 4.76 -8.71 -28.54
CA ASP A 115 3.56 -9.34 -28.00
C ASP A 115 3.81 -10.83 -27.73
N LEU A 116 3.95 -11.20 -26.46
CA LEU A 116 4.12 -12.60 -26.02
C LEU A 116 2.79 -13.31 -25.72
N LEU A 117 1.65 -12.58 -25.74
CA LEU A 117 0.33 -13.16 -25.42
C LEU A 117 -0.03 -14.36 -26.31
N PRO A 118 0.24 -14.38 -27.63
CA PRO A 118 0.01 -15.58 -28.44
C PRO A 118 0.82 -16.81 -28.00
N SER A 119 2.01 -16.58 -27.44
CA SER A 119 2.91 -17.62 -26.95
C SER A 119 2.63 -18.06 -25.51
N LEU A 120 1.79 -17.33 -24.77
CA LEU A 120 1.37 -17.71 -23.42
C LEU A 120 0.62 -19.04 -23.47
N TRP A 121 1.22 -20.06 -22.85
CA TRP A 121 0.67 -21.40 -22.77
C TRP A 121 -0.06 -21.65 -21.45
N VAL A 122 0.57 -21.26 -20.32
CA VAL A 122 -0.01 -21.42 -18.98
C VAL A 122 0.15 -20.15 -18.18
N GLU A 123 -0.95 -19.74 -17.52
CA GLU A 123 -0.98 -18.81 -16.42
C GLU A 123 -1.15 -19.60 -15.12
N THR A 124 -0.15 -19.57 -14.24
CA THR A 124 -0.09 -20.51 -13.11
C THR A 124 -1.11 -20.24 -12.02
N GLN A 125 -1.58 -18.98 -11.81
CA GLN A 125 -2.67 -18.72 -10.86
C GLN A 125 -3.97 -19.38 -11.34
N LEU A 126 -4.30 -19.24 -12.62
CA LEU A 126 -5.48 -19.88 -13.22
C LEU A 126 -5.37 -21.39 -13.21
N LEU A 127 -4.18 -21.94 -13.52
CA LEU A 127 -3.95 -23.37 -13.46
C LEU A 127 -4.25 -23.93 -12.05
N VAL A 128 -3.68 -23.29 -11.03
CA VAL A 128 -3.90 -23.73 -9.64
C VAL A 128 -5.35 -23.54 -9.23
N HIS A 129 -5.97 -22.41 -9.59
CA HIS A 129 -7.37 -22.12 -9.28
C HIS A 129 -8.35 -23.12 -9.95
N THR A 130 -7.96 -23.69 -11.10
CA THR A 130 -8.79 -24.67 -11.80
C THR A 130 -8.90 -26.00 -11.04
N VAL A 131 -7.85 -26.38 -10.31
CA VAL A 131 -7.76 -27.68 -9.62
C VAL A 131 -7.79 -27.60 -8.09
N GLN A 132 -7.74 -26.39 -7.51
CA GLN A 132 -7.71 -26.20 -6.07
C GLN A 132 -8.68 -25.08 -5.63
N GLU A 133 -9.36 -25.32 -4.50
CA GLU A 133 -10.18 -24.28 -3.88
C GLU A 133 -9.33 -23.21 -3.18
N GLU A 134 -9.78 -21.95 -3.22
CA GLU A 134 -9.09 -20.82 -2.57
C GLU A 134 -8.83 -21.09 -1.08
N GLY A 135 -9.78 -21.71 -0.38
CA GLY A 135 -9.67 -22.03 1.04
C GLY A 135 -8.52 -23.00 1.39
N ALA A 136 -7.98 -23.73 0.43
CA ALA A 136 -6.88 -24.67 0.66
C ALA A 136 -5.57 -23.95 1.07
N PHE A 137 -5.38 -22.69 0.68
CA PHE A 137 -4.14 -21.93 0.87
C PHE A 137 -4.19 -20.93 2.03
N GLY A 138 -5.27 -20.88 2.79
CA GLY A 138 -5.45 -19.95 3.91
C GLY A 138 -5.91 -18.55 3.49
N TYR A 139 -5.75 -17.56 4.41
CA TYR A 139 -6.22 -16.19 4.20
C TYR A 139 -5.11 -15.29 3.63
N GLY A 140 -5.51 -14.27 2.87
CA GLY A 140 -4.61 -13.24 2.37
C GLY A 140 -4.50 -13.24 0.84
N SER A 141 -3.36 -13.62 0.29
CA SER A 141 -3.14 -13.77 -1.17
C SER A 141 -2.90 -15.25 -1.50
N PRO A 142 -3.95 -16.08 -1.55
CA PRO A 142 -3.84 -17.53 -1.59
C PRO A 142 -3.10 -18.04 -2.84
N PHE A 143 -3.26 -17.34 -3.97
CA PHE A 143 -2.62 -17.72 -5.24
C PHE A 143 -1.33 -16.95 -5.54
N SER A 144 -0.74 -16.25 -4.56
CA SER A 144 0.60 -15.66 -4.78
C SER A 144 1.66 -16.75 -4.94
N LEU A 145 2.67 -16.51 -5.79
CA LEU A 145 3.71 -17.48 -6.08
C LEU A 145 4.38 -18.03 -4.80
N LYS A 146 4.70 -17.16 -3.85
CA LYS A 146 5.34 -17.56 -2.58
C LYS A 146 4.39 -18.37 -1.69
N THR A 147 3.09 -18.03 -1.64
CA THR A 147 2.10 -18.84 -0.91
C THR A 147 1.99 -20.24 -1.50
N LEU A 148 1.88 -20.33 -2.83
CA LEU A 148 1.82 -21.60 -3.53
C LEU A 148 3.09 -22.44 -3.32
N ALA A 149 4.26 -21.81 -3.36
CA ALA A 149 5.53 -22.49 -3.13
C ALA A 149 5.67 -23.01 -1.70
N ILE A 150 5.25 -22.23 -0.67
CA ILE A 150 5.26 -22.66 0.73
C ILE A 150 4.28 -23.82 0.94
N TYR A 151 3.06 -23.71 0.42
CA TYR A 151 2.05 -24.77 0.54
C TYR A 151 2.53 -26.10 -0.06
N ASN A 152 3.21 -26.03 -1.21
CA ASN A 152 3.69 -27.18 -1.96
C ASN A 152 5.13 -27.55 -1.68
N GLN A 153 5.79 -26.97 -0.67
CA GLN A 153 7.23 -27.13 -0.44
C GLN A 153 7.71 -28.59 -0.36
N ASN A 154 6.89 -29.48 0.22
CA ASN A 154 7.21 -30.91 0.30
C ASN A 154 7.19 -31.59 -1.08
N ALA A 155 6.17 -31.30 -1.90
CA ALA A 155 6.06 -31.84 -3.26
C ALA A 155 7.16 -31.28 -4.18
N LEU A 156 7.56 -30.03 -3.97
CA LEU A 156 8.62 -29.36 -4.71
C LEU A 156 10.04 -29.75 -4.22
N GLY A 157 10.15 -30.42 -3.07
CA GLY A 157 11.42 -30.74 -2.45
C GLY A 157 12.25 -29.53 -2.02
N LEU A 158 11.57 -28.47 -1.57
CA LEU A 158 12.15 -27.18 -1.19
C LEU A 158 11.84 -26.84 0.27
N ASN A 159 12.68 -26.01 0.91
CA ASN A 159 12.42 -25.44 2.24
C ASN A 159 11.95 -23.98 2.10
N MET A 160 10.75 -23.81 1.60
CA MET A 160 10.23 -22.48 1.19
C MET A 160 9.89 -21.56 2.33
N GLU A 161 9.50 -22.06 3.51
CA GLU A 161 9.20 -21.19 4.65
C GLU A 161 10.43 -20.39 5.10
N GLU A 162 11.58 -21.00 5.12
CA GLU A 162 12.84 -20.36 5.48
C GLU A 162 13.40 -19.52 4.31
N GLU A 163 13.45 -20.10 3.10
CA GLU A 163 14.04 -19.46 1.93
C GLU A 163 13.26 -18.21 1.49
N ALA A 164 11.93 -18.28 1.38
CA ALA A 164 11.10 -17.13 0.95
C ALA A 164 11.17 -15.97 1.94
N ASN A 165 11.17 -16.25 3.24
CA ASN A 165 11.32 -15.21 4.26
C ASN A 165 12.71 -14.56 4.19
N LYS A 166 13.76 -15.35 4.02
CA LYS A 166 15.13 -14.88 3.90
C LYS A 166 15.33 -14.00 2.66
N GLU A 167 14.89 -14.47 1.49
CA GLU A 167 14.97 -13.73 0.23
C GLU A 167 14.24 -12.38 0.32
N GLN A 168 13.05 -12.36 0.91
CA GLN A 168 12.27 -11.13 1.07
C GLN A 168 12.93 -10.16 2.06
N VAL A 169 13.53 -10.65 3.14
CA VAL A 169 14.27 -9.82 4.11
C VAL A 169 15.53 -9.24 3.47
N GLU A 170 16.29 -10.06 2.73
CA GLU A 170 17.50 -9.63 2.00
C GLU A 170 17.15 -8.56 0.96
N LEU A 171 16.11 -8.77 0.15
CA LEU A 171 15.66 -7.83 -0.87
C LEU A 171 15.23 -6.48 -0.26
N LYS A 172 14.38 -6.50 0.76
CA LYS A 172 13.95 -5.26 1.46
C LYS A 172 15.11 -4.57 2.14
N GLY A 173 16.01 -5.33 2.76
CA GLY A 173 17.22 -4.82 3.39
C GLY A 173 18.11 -4.07 2.40
N SER A 174 18.34 -4.64 1.22
CA SER A 174 19.10 -4.02 0.14
C SER A 174 18.45 -2.74 -0.37
N ILE A 175 17.12 -2.76 -0.62
CA ILE A 175 16.37 -1.57 -1.03
C ILE A 175 16.54 -0.44 -0.01
N HIS A 176 16.36 -0.73 1.28
CA HIS A 176 16.50 0.28 2.35
C HIS A 176 17.94 0.79 2.49
N ALA A 177 18.95 -0.09 2.37
CA ALA A 177 20.35 0.30 2.43
C ALA A 177 20.72 1.29 1.31
N ASN A 178 20.05 1.20 0.17
CA ASN A 178 20.21 2.11 -0.97
C ASN A 178 19.18 3.28 -0.97
N GLY A 179 18.56 3.59 0.19
CA GLY A 179 17.65 4.73 0.37
C GLY A 179 16.26 4.54 -0.25
N GLY A 180 15.89 3.32 -0.61
CA GLY A 180 14.59 3.01 -1.20
C GLY A 180 13.49 2.73 -0.17
N LYS A 181 12.24 2.69 -0.67
CA LYS A 181 11.04 2.43 0.12
C LYS A 181 10.40 1.09 -0.25
N THR A 182 9.82 0.43 0.76
CA THR A 182 9.10 -0.85 0.59
C THR A 182 7.71 -0.79 1.22
N THR A 183 6.96 0.27 0.94
CA THR A 183 5.57 0.46 1.41
C THR A 183 4.58 -0.07 0.37
N LYS A 184 3.31 -0.28 0.77
CA LYS A 184 2.24 -0.66 -0.17
C LYS A 184 2.02 0.37 -1.30
N LYS A 185 2.36 1.63 -1.08
CA LYS A 185 2.20 2.72 -2.07
C LYS A 185 3.44 2.91 -2.94
N GLU A 186 4.62 2.65 -2.39
CA GLU A 186 5.91 2.83 -3.06
C GLU A 186 6.79 1.62 -2.75
N TYR A 187 7.05 0.81 -3.76
CA TYR A 187 7.95 -0.32 -3.66
C TYR A 187 9.05 -0.16 -4.72
N GLU A 188 10.20 0.37 -4.28
CA GLU A 188 11.30 0.77 -5.15
C GLU A 188 12.30 -0.39 -5.35
N ILE A 189 11.81 -1.51 -5.90
CA ILE A 189 12.61 -2.72 -6.13
C ILE A 189 13.86 -2.45 -6.96
N TRP A 190 13.81 -1.46 -7.82
CA TRP A 190 14.91 -1.04 -8.69
C TRP A 190 16.15 -0.50 -7.93
N LYS A 191 16.01 -0.22 -6.63
CA LYS A 191 17.12 0.17 -5.74
C LYS A 191 17.82 -1.02 -5.08
N ALA A 192 17.35 -2.23 -5.29
CA ALA A 192 18.02 -3.42 -4.78
C ALA A 192 19.38 -3.61 -5.46
N ASP A 193 20.33 -4.20 -4.75
CA ASP A 193 21.60 -4.63 -5.33
C ASP A 193 21.35 -5.69 -6.40
N LEU A 194 22.09 -5.59 -7.50
CA LEU A 194 21.84 -6.41 -8.69
C LEU A 194 21.89 -7.92 -8.43
N ASP A 195 22.83 -8.38 -7.63
CA ASP A 195 22.98 -9.79 -7.29
C ASP A 195 21.82 -10.33 -6.43
N ILE A 196 21.30 -9.51 -5.52
CA ILE A 196 20.14 -9.85 -4.69
C ILE A 196 18.87 -9.89 -5.56
N LEU A 197 18.66 -8.86 -6.38
CA LEU A 197 17.53 -8.79 -7.30
C LEU A 197 17.53 -9.92 -8.32
N SER A 198 18.71 -10.21 -8.91
CA SER A 198 18.89 -11.29 -9.88
C SER A 198 18.55 -12.66 -9.30
N LYS A 199 19.00 -12.92 -8.07
CA LYS A 199 18.71 -14.16 -7.36
C LYS A 199 17.21 -14.29 -7.08
N TYR A 200 16.59 -13.21 -6.61
CA TYR A 200 15.15 -13.15 -6.33
C TYR A 200 14.33 -13.43 -7.61
N ALA A 201 14.57 -12.68 -8.70
CA ALA A 201 13.86 -12.84 -9.97
C ALA A 201 14.06 -14.22 -10.63
N SER A 202 15.29 -14.75 -10.57
CA SER A 202 15.57 -16.10 -11.08
C SER A 202 14.87 -17.19 -10.26
N ALA A 203 14.72 -16.99 -8.95
CA ALA A 203 13.98 -17.91 -8.10
C ALA A 203 12.48 -17.89 -8.42
N ASP A 204 11.91 -16.72 -8.75
CA ASP A 204 10.50 -16.61 -9.09
C ASP A 204 10.16 -17.34 -10.40
N THR A 205 11.01 -17.28 -11.43
CA THR A 205 10.80 -18.06 -12.66
C THR A 205 11.03 -19.57 -12.46
N ASP A 206 12.01 -20.00 -11.67
CA ASP A 206 12.17 -21.41 -11.30
C ASP A 206 10.94 -21.94 -10.53
N LEU A 207 10.43 -21.18 -9.58
CA LEU A 207 9.21 -21.55 -8.84
C LEU A 207 7.98 -21.60 -9.75
N THR A 208 7.84 -20.64 -10.66
CA THR A 208 6.75 -20.59 -11.64
C THR A 208 6.73 -21.85 -12.51
N LEU A 209 7.91 -22.29 -12.98
CA LEU A 209 8.04 -23.51 -13.77
C LEU A 209 7.68 -24.76 -12.94
N ARG A 210 8.18 -24.86 -11.72
CA ARG A 210 7.90 -25.98 -10.80
C ARG A 210 6.41 -26.08 -10.44
N ILE A 211 5.78 -24.96 -10.12
CA ILE A 211 4.34 -24.91 -9.83
C ILE A 211 3.55 -25.32 -11.07
N CYS A 212 3.93 -24.84 -12.25
CA CYS A 212 3.34 -25.28 -13.51
C CYS A 212 3.41 -26.80 -13.69
N ASN A 213 4.60 -27.39 -13.58
CA ASN A 213 4.80 -28.83 -13.74
C ASN A 213 3.97 -29.66 -12.77
N LEU A 214 3.95 -29.24 -11.48
CA LEU A 214 3.19 -29.91 -10.43
C LEU A 214 1.69 -29.94 -10.74
N TYR A 215 1.13 -28.76 -11.06
CA TYR A 215 -0.31 -28.65 -11.23
C TYR A 215 -0.82 -29.08 -12.61
N LEU A 216 0.03 -29.12 -13.65
CA LEU A 216 -0.30 -29.77 -14.91
C LEU A 216 -0.52 -31.28 -14.73
N ALA A 217 0.26 -31.93 -13.86
CA ALA A 217 0.02 -33.33 -13.54
C ALA A 217 -1.34 -33.53 -12.88
N THR A 218 -1.70 -32.68 -11.90
CA THR A 218 -3.01 -32.72 -11.23
C THR A 218 -4.15 -32.42 -12.22
N LEU A 219 -3.99 -31.37 -13.08
CA LEU A 219 -4.98 -31.03 -14.10
C LEU A 219 -5.32 -32.21 -15.01
N LYS A 220 -4.29 -32.97 -15.39
CA LYS A 220 -4.44 -34.17 -16.21
C LYS A 220 -5.13 -35.31 -15.46
N GLU A 221 -4.76 -35.55 -14.21
CA GLU A 221 -5.37 -36.57 -13.36
C GLU A 221 -6.86 -36.29 -13.15
N GLU A 222 -7.24 -35.03 -13.01
CA GLU A 222 -8.65 -34.59 -12.86
C GLU A 222 -9.43 -34.54 -14.19
N GLY A 223 -8.75 -34.74 -15.33
CA GLY A 223 -9.38 -34.70 -16.66
C GLY A 223 -9.86 -33.32 -17.11
N LEU A 224 -9.23 -32.24 -16.59
CA LEU A 224 -9.61 -30.86 -16.83
C LEU A 224 -8.78 -30.17 -17.94
N GLU A 225 -7.96 -30.91 -18.69
CA GLU A 225 -7.06 -30.33 -19.69
C GLU A 225 -7.82 -29.58 -20.79
N ASP A 226 -8.89 -30.16 -21.35
CA ASP A 226 -9.69 -29.50 -22.40
C ASP A 226 -10.38 -28.25 -21.89
N PHE A 227 -10.97 -28.29 -20.69
CA PHE A 227 -11.58 -27.15 -20.05
C PHE A 227 -10.57 -26.02 -19.86
N PHE A 228 -9.35 -26.33 -19.39
CA PHE A 228 -8.31 -25.33 -19.15
C PHE A 228 -7.74 -24.75 -20.44
N PHE A 229 -7.33 -25.58 -21.39
CA PHE A 229 -6.57 -25.15 -22.58
C PHE A 229 -7.43 -24.72 -23.75
N ASN A 230 -8.57 -25.40 -23.98
CA ASN A 230 -9.30 -25.32 -25.23
C ASN A 230 -10.70 -24.73 -25.11
N GLU A 231 -11.41 -24.98 -24.01
CA GLU A 231 -12.82 -24.61 -23.90
C GLU A 231 -13.03 -23.25 -23.22
N GLU A 232 -12.44 -23.03 -22.05
CA GLU A 232 -12.83 -21.88 -21.21
C GLU A 232 -11.65 -21.08 -20.68
N VAL A 233 -10.76 -21.65 -19.81
CA VAL A 233 -9.89 -20.86 -18.96
C VAL A 233 -8.87 -20.04 -19.75
N MET A 234 -7.98 -20.68 -20.49
CA MET A 234 -6.93 -19.96 -21.25
C MET A 234 -7.50 -19.20 -22.45
N PRO A 235 -8.50 -19.70 -23.20
CA PRO A 235 -9.15 -18.91 -24.26
C PRO A 235 -9.79 -17.63 -23.72
N LEU A 236 -10.60 -17.70 -22.66
CA LEU A 236 -11.22 -16.54 -22.04
C LEU A 236 -10.18 -15.53 -21.54
N TYR A 237 -9.14 -16.03 -20.88
CA TYR A 237 -8.07 -15.19 -20.35
C TYR A 237 -7.32 -14.42 -21.46
N LYS A 238 -6.87 -15.13 -22.48
CA LYS A 238 -6.08 -14.56 -23.60
C LYS A 238 -6.91 -13.66 -24.52
N GLU A 239 -8.10 -14.15 -24.92
CA GLU A 239 -8.89 -13.49 -25.96
C GLU A 239 -9.81 -12.40 -25.42
N VAL A 240 -10.18 -12.45 -24.15
CA VAL A 240 -11.11 -11.49 -23.54
C VAL A 240 -10.44 -10.71 -22.42
N THR A 241 -10.03 -11.37 -21.34
CA THR A 241 -9.63 -10.70 -20.11
C THR A 241 -8.44 -9.75 -20.31
N ILE A 242 -7.32 -10.25 -20.84
CA ILE A 242 -6.11 -9.42 -21.06
C ILE A 242 -6.40 -8.29 -22.06
N LYS A 243 -7.14 -8.57 -23.13
CA LYS A 243 -7.48 -7.54 -24.13
C LYS A 243 -8.41 -6.45 -23.56
N MET A 244 -9.35 -6.83 -22.70
CA MET A 244 -10.20 -5.85 -21.98
C MET A 244 -9.39 -4.98 -21.04
N GLU A 245 -8.49 -5.57 -20.26
CA GLU A 245 -7.59 -4.84 -19.36
C GLU A 245 -6.64 -3.91 -20.12
N GLU A 246 -6.13 -4.35 -21.26
CA GLU A 246 -5.26 -3.53 -22.12
C GLU A 246 -6.01 -2.34 -22.71
N LYS A 247 -7.23 -2.55 -23.19
CA LYS A 247 -8.08 -1.49 -23.74
C LYS A 247 -8.51 -0.51 -22.64
N GLY A 248 -8.89 -1.03 -21.49
CA GLY A 248 -9.43 -0.25 -20.38
C GLY A 248 -10.81 0.31 -20.67
N VAL A 249 -11.23 1.24 -19.83
CA VAL A 249 -12.52 1.94 -19.93
C VAL A 249 -12.24 3.42 -20.17
N THR A 250 -12.96 4.01 -21.14
CA THR A 250 -12.89 5.45 -21.37
C THR A 250 -13.61 6.18 -20.24
N LEU A 251 -12.93 7.15 -19.63
CA LEU A 251 -13.48 7.99 -18.58
C LEU A 251 -13.65 9.41 -19.12
N ASP A 252 -14.76 10.05 -18.76
CA ASP A 252 -14.98 11.49 -18.94
C ASP A 252 -14.27 12.23 -17.80
N ILE A 253 -13.08 12.73 -18.07
CA ILE A 253 -12.24 13.37 -17.06
C ILE A 253 -12.87 14.67 -16.54
N ASP A 254 -13.48 15.46 -17.43
CA ASP A 254 -14.10 16.73 -17.05
C ASP A 254 -15.29 16.49 -16.11
N LEU A 255 -16.09 15.45 -16.40
CA LEU A 255 -17.18 15.03 -15.53
C LEU A 255 -16.68 14.52 -14.18
N ILE A 256 -15.58 13.76 -14.18
CA ILE A 256 -14.98 13.27 -12.91
C ILE A 256 -14.48 14.43 -12.06
N GLU A 257 -13.77 15.39 -12.65
CA GLU A 257 -13.24 16.56 -11.95
C GLU A 257 -14.35 17.46 -11.39
N SER A 258 -15.40 17.72 -12.17
CA SER A 258 -16.57 18.47 -11.69
C SER A 258 -17.30 17.73 -10.57
N THR A 259 -17.53 16.42 -10.74
CA THR A 259 -18.18 15.58 -9.71
C THR A 259 -17.33 15.51 -8.42
N TYR A 260 -16.00 15.45 -8.55
CA TYR A 260 -15.10 15.48 -7.40
C TYR A 260 -15.24 16.77 -6.61
N LYS A 261 -15.31 17.92 -7.31
CA LYS A 261 -15.52 19.23 -6.68
C LYS A 261 -16.86 19.29 -5.95
N ASP A 262 -17.95 18.88 -6.60
CA ASP A 262 -19.28 18.86 -6.01
C ASP A 262 -19.33 17.97 -4.75
N ILE A 263 -18.72 16.79 -4.81
CA ILE A 263 -18.61 15.86 -3.68
C ILE A 263 -17.79 16.49 -2.53
N GLN A 264 -16.71 17.21 -2.82
CA GLN A 264 -15.92 17.91 -1.80
C GLN A 264 -16.73 18.99 -1.09
N GLU A 265 -17.49 19.79 -1.83
CA GLU A 265 -18.39 20.81 -1.31
C GLU A 265 -19.49 20.18 -0.43
N ASP A 266 -20.10 19.10 -0.89
CA ASP A 266 -21.12 18.36 -0.13
C ASP A 266 -20.56 17.72 1.14
N ILE A 267 -19.34 17.17 1.09
CA ILE A 267 -18.64 16.66 2.27
C ILE A 267 -18.42 17.76 3.29
N ALA A 268 -17.93 18.93 2.86
CA ALA A 268 -17.69 20.06 3.74
C ALA A 268 -19.00 20.57 4.36
N LYS A 269 -20.05 20.70 3.55
CA LYS A 269 -21.39 21.12 3.99
C LYS A 269 -21.99 20.16 5.03
N ASN A 270 -22.03 18.85 4.71
CA ASN A 270 -22.59 17.86 5.63
C ASN A 270 -21.76 17.75 6.92
N LYS A 271 -20.41 17.87 6.83
CA LYS A 271 -19.55 17.93 8.00
C LYS A 271 -19.92 19.09 8.92
N GLN A 272 -20.14 20.27 8.35
CA GLN A 272 -20.50 21.46 9.13
C GLN A 272 -21.86 21.30 9.79
N ILE A 273 -22.88 20.86 9.06
CA ILE A 273 -24.21 20.61 9.60
C ILE A 273 -24.16 19.61 10.77
N VAL A 274 -23.42 18.52 10.61
CA VAL A 274 -23.27 17.51 11.68
C VAL A 274 -22.63 18.13 12.93
N LEU A 275 -21.56 18.92 12.75
CA LEU A 275 -20.87 19.56 13.88
C LEU A 275 -21.76 20.59 14.59
N ASP A 276 -22.44 21.43 13.82
CA ASP A 276 -23.32 22.47 14.38
C ASP A 276 -24.48 21.83 15.15
N SER A 277 -25.20 20.87 14.52
CA SER A 277 -26.32 20.19 15.18
C SER A 277 -25.89 19.38 16.42
N LEU A 278 -24.69 18.77 16.41
CA LEU A 278 -24.17 18.10 17.60
C LEU A 278 -23.84 19.10 18.70
N LEU A 279 -23.21 20.23 18.38
CA LEU A 279 -22.78 21.22 19.34
C LEU A 279 -23.96 22.06 19.91
N GLU A 280 -25.14 22.00 19.33
CA GLU A 280 -26.38 22.57 19.93
C GLU A 280 -26.83 21.73 21.12
N LEU A 281 -26.53 20.44 21.17
CA LEU A 281 -26.95 19.56 22.25
C LEU A 281 -26.10 19.77 23.51
N GLU A 282 -26.77 20.12 24.63
CA GLU A 282 -26.08 20.35 25.91
C GLU A 282 -25.21 19.16 26.38
N PRO A 283 -25.65 17.88 26.27
CA PRO A 283 -24.80 16.74 26.60
C PRO A 283 -23.51 16.70 25.79
N VAL A 284 -23.54 17.14 24.53
CA VAL A 284 -22.37 17.13 23.63
C VAL A 284 -21.40 18.25 24.02
N LYS A 285 -21.90 19.43 24.41
CA LYS A 285 -21.05 20.49 24.94
C LYS A 285 -20.31 20.02 26.19
N GLN A 286 -21.00 19.35 27.10
CA GLN A 286 -20.41 18.77 28.31
C GLN A 286 -19.34 17.70 27.95
N TRP A 287 -19.58 16.85 26.95
CA TRP A 287 -18.58 15.92 26.46
C TRP A 287 -17.32 16.62 25.96
N VAL A 288 -17.46 17.68 25.13
CA VAL A 288 -16.32 18.44 24.61
C VAL A 288 -15.51 19.06 25.74
N LEU A 289 -16.18 19.68 26.73
CA LEU A 289 -15.52 20.27 27.89
C LEU A 289 -14.76 19.22 28.72
N THR A 290 -15.40 18.09 29.00
CA THR A 290 -14.77 16.99 29.74
C THR A 290 -13.52 16.48 29.02
N LYS A 291 -13.61 16.23 27.72
CA LYS A 291 -12.45 15.73 26.94
C LYS A 291 -11.35 16.78 26.79
N ALA A 292 -11.72 18.05 26.69
CA ALA A 292 -10.74 19.12 26.66
C ALA A 292 -9.97 19.21 27.98
N LEU A 293 -10.66 19.18 29.12
CA LEU A 293 -10.04 19.19 30.44
C LEU A 293 -9.15 17.97 30.69
N ASP A 294 -9.63 16.75 30.31
CA ASP A 294 -8.83 15.51 30.38
C ASP A 294 -7.56 15.56 29.50
N THR A 295 -7.55 16.43 28.49
CA THR A 295 -6.42 16.57 27.57
C THR A 295 -5.38 17.58 28.08
N PHE A 296 -5.76 18.42 29.04
CA PHE A 296 -4.86 19.42 29.61
C PHE A 296 -3.76 18.74 30.44
N PRO A 297 -2.48 18.82 30.07
CA PRO A 297 -1.44 18.15 30.82
C PRO A 297 -1.03 18.87 32.08
N PRO A 298 -0.55 18.11 33.04
CA PRO A 298 -0.13 18.64 34.34
C PRO A 298 1.21 19.39 34.32
N SER A 299 1.86 19.56 33.16
CA SER A 299 3.18 20.21 33.11
C SER A 299 3.40 21.05 31.85
N HIS A 300 4.20 22.11 31.99
CA HIS A 300 4.59 23.07 30.95
C HIS A 300 5.69 22.57 30.00
N LYS A 301 6.09 21.30 30.07
CA LYS A 301 7.20 20.75 29.26
C LYS A 301 6.78 20.55 27.79
N GLY A 302 7.68 20.93 26.87
CA GLY A 302 7.52 20.75 25.42
C GLY A 302 6.74 21.86 24.72
N SER A 303 5.80 21.50 23.82
CA SER A 303 5.04 22.46 23.02
C SER A 303 3.98 23.28 23.80
N TYR A 304 3.84 23.03 25.07
CA TYR A 304 2.87 23.67 25.96
C TYR A 304 3.29 25.05 26.41
N GLY A 305 4.53 25.21 26.82
CA GLY A 305 5.04 26.53 27.18
C GLY A 305 4.88 27.52 26.04
N GLN A 306 5.06 27.05 24.78
CA GLN A 306 4.79 27.84 23.60
C GLN A 306 3.33 28.33 23.55
N LYS A 307 2.38 27.46 23.80
CA LYS A 307 0.96 27.77 23.67
C LYS A 307 0.46 28.70 24.77
N VAL A 308 0.98 28.55 25.97
CA VAL A 308 0.71 29.50 27.06
C VAL A 308 1.30 30.87 26.73
N ALA A 309 2.50 30.89 26.18
CA ALA A 309 3.13 32.13 25.73
C ALA A 309 2.31 32.80 24.60
N ASP A 310 1.88 32.03 23.61
CA ASP A 310 1.04 32.51 22.51
C ASP A 310 -0.33 33.05 23.04
N PHE A 311 -0.95 32.32 23.96
CA PHE A 311 -2.24 32.70 24.54
C PHE A 311 -2.18 34.04 25.31
N TYR A 312 -1.10 34.25 26.04
CA TYR A 312 -0.89 35.51 26.79
C TYR A 312 -0.09 36.56 25.99
N ASN A 313 0.13 36.37 24.69
CA ASN A 313 0.95 37.22 23.81
C ASN A 313 2.33 37.57 24.42
N LEU A 314 2.99 36.57 24.98
CA LEU A 314 4.31 36.73 25.57
C LEU A 314 5.41 36.63 24.53
N ASP A 315 6.27 37.64 24.47
CA ASP A 315 7.44 37.66 23.57
C ASP A 315 8.61 36.89 24.22
N LEU A 316 8.71 35.59 23.94
CA LEU A 316 9.76 34.74 24.45
C LEU A 316 10.84 34.51 23.38
N PRO A 317 12.12 34.57 23.76
CA PRO A 317 13.19 34.38 22.79
C PRO A 317 13.20 32.96 22.21
N ILE A 318 13.44 32.87 20.89
CA ILE A 318 13.53 31.63 20.15
C ILE A 318 14.98 31.12 20.22
N SER A 319 15.17 29.86 20.57
CA SER A 319 16.48 29.21 20.53
C SER A 319 16.98 29.06 19.09
N GLU A 320 18.10 29.62 18.73
CA GLU A 320 18.72 29.50 17.40
C GLU A 320 19.02 28.05 17.01
N LYS A 321 19.30 27.16 17.97
CA LYS A 321 19.60 25.74 17.73
C LYS A 321 18.36 24.89 17.43
N SER A 322 17.20 25.22 17.98
CA SER A 322 16.01 24.36 17.92
C SER A 322 14.83 24.99 17.20
N GLY A 323 14.87 26.29 16.91
CA GLY A 323 13.74 27.04 16.37
C GLY A 323 12.52 27.09 17.30
N LYS A 324 12.69 26.70 18.57
CA LYS A 324 11.61 26.65 19.57
C LYS A 324 11.86 27.70 20.66
N PHE A 325 10.80 28.13 21.32
CA PHE A 325 10.93 29.02 22.47
C PHE A 325 11.86 28.44 23.56
N SER A 326 12.67 29.31 24.12
CA SER A 326 13.56 28.98 25.22
C SER A 326 12.89 29.35 26.55
N LEU A 327 12.34 28.36 27.23
CA LEU A 327 11.82 28.49 28.61
C LEU A 327 12.94 28.31 29.62
N THR A 328 13.97 29.13 29.55
CA THR A 328 15.01 29.14 30.58
C THR A 328 14.53 30.01 31.77
N ALA A 329 15.02 29.69 32.98
CA ALA A 329 14.71 30.48 34.16
C ALA A 329 15.01 31.98 33.97
N LYS A 330 16.03 32.32 33.17
CA LYS A 330 16.36 33.70 32.80
C LYS A 330 15.25 34.37 32.00
N ASN A 331 14.78 33.68 30.93
CA ASN A 331 13.77 34.25 30.05
C ASN A 331 12.39 34.36 30.72
N VAL A 332 12.05 33.39 31.58
CA VAL A 332 10.83 33.44 32.39
C VAL A 332 10.92 34.51 33.46
N GLY A 333 12.13 34.75 34.04
CA GLY A 333 12.37 35.79 35.02
C GLY A 333 12.23 37.21 34.48
N GLU A 334 12.37 37.43 33.19
CA GLU A 334 12.18 38.73 32.50
C GLU A 334 10.70 39.06 32.20
N LEU A 335 9.78 38.10 32.38
CA LEU A 335 8.35 38.33 32.23
C LEU A 335 7.81 39.19 33.38
N SER A 336 6.85 40.06 33.08
CA SER A 336 6.09 40.80 34.09
C SER A 336 5.38 39.84 35.04
N GLU A 337 5.15 40.26 36.28
CA GLU A 337 4.44 39.48 37.29
C GLU A 337 3.04 39.07 36.79
N GLY A 338 2.60 37.84 37.13
CA GLY A 338 1.27 37.35 36.82
C GLY A 338 1.18 35.83 36.59
N TYR A 339 -0.01 35.32 36.46
CA TYR A 339 -0.34 33.88 36.34
C TYR A 339 0.50 33.14 35.26
N ALA A 340 0.77 33.79 34.16
CA ALA A 340 1.57 33.20 33.08
C ALA A 340 3.02 32.92 33.53
N LYS A 341 3.59 33.84 34.30
CA LYS A 341 4.94 33.66 34.87
C LYS A 341 4.98 32.51 35.87
N ASP A 342 4.00 32.47 36.78
CA ASP A 342 3.91 31.44 37.82
C ASP A 342 3.73 30.05 37.16
N PHE A 343 2.84 29.93 36.18
CA PHE A 343 2.66 28.69 35.39
C PHE A 343 3.93 28.27 34.65
N LEU A 344 4.61 29.20 33.99
CA LEU A 344 5.84 28.89 33.25
C LEU A 344 7.03 28.58 34.19
N THR A 345 7.02 29.06 35.44
CA THR A 345 8.04 28.79 36.43
C THR A 345 7.82 27.43 37.11
N ASP A 346 6.63 27.19 37.61
CA ASP A 346 6.33 26.07 38.49
C ASP A 346 5.67 24.90 37.74
N GLY A 347 5.08 25.19 36.59
CA GLY A 347 4.37 24.20 35.74
C GLY A 347 3.07 23.70 36.33
N ASP A 348 2.54 24.39 37.34
CA ASP A 348 1.26 24.05 37.96
C ASP A 348 0.10 24.79 37.28
N VAL A 349 -0.80 24.01 36.70
CA VAL A 349 -1.98 24.51 35.98
C VAL A 349 -2.93 25.27 36.93
N SER A 350 -2.94 24.92 38.20
CA SER A 350 -3.84 25.50 39.19
C SER A 350 -3.61 27.01 39.45
N VAL A 351 -2.46 27.52 39.03
CA VAL A 351 -2.16 28.98 39.16
C VAL A 351 -2.87 29.81 38.09
N LEU A 352 -3.37 29.20 37.00
CA LEU A 352 -4.12 29.92 35.97
C LEU A 352 -5.59 30.08 36.38
N PRO A 353 -6.23 31.19 36.02
CA PRO A 353 -7.69 31.35 36.20
C PRO A 353 -8.45 30.18 35.53
N GLU A 354 -9.53 29.71 36.15
CA GLU A 354 -10.35 28.59 35.61
C GLU A 354 -10.83 28.85 34.19
N THR A 355 -11.18 30.09 33.85
CA THR A 355 -11.57 30.47 32.49
C THR A 355 -10.43 30.27 31.48
N ASP A 356 -9.19 30.61 31.87
CA ASP A 356 -8.03 30.49 31.00
C ASP A 356 -7.61 29.02 30.85
N GLN A 357 -7.71 28.23 31.91
CA GLN A 357 -7.52 26.79 31.87
C GLN A 357 -8.49 26.15 30.87
N LEU A 358 -9.75 26.54 30.90
CA LEU A 358 -10.80 26.05 30.01
C LEU A 358 -10.52 26.41 28.53
N LEU A 359 -10.20 27.68 28.26
CA LEU A 359 -9.92 28.16 26.91
C LEU A 359 -8.69 27.47 26.32
N LEU A 360 -7.60 27.38 27.07
CA LEU A 360 -6.39 26.65 26.67
C LEU A 360 -6.66 25.16 26.41
N SER A 361 -7.46 24.54 27.28
CA SER A 361 -7.85 23.14 27.13
C SER A 361 -8.62 22.90 25.82
N LEU A 362 -9.56 23.79 25.49
CA LEU A 362 -10.35 23.73 24.27
C LEU A 362 -9.49 23.89 23.00
N GLU A 363 -8.55 24.82 23.01
CA GLU A 363 -7.62 25.02 21.90
C GLU A 363 -6.75 23.79 21.65
N LEU A 364 -6.25 23.21 22.73
CA LEU A 364 -5.41 22.02 22.66
C LEU A 364 -6.19 20.79 22.18
N TRP A 365 -7.40 20.63 22.67
CA TRP A 365 -8.30 19.59 22.23
C TRP A 365 -8.59 19.70 20.73
N LYS A 366 -8.94 20.91 20.25
CA LYS A 366 -9.16 21.19 18.82
C LYS A 366 -7.91 20.86 18.00
N LYS A 367 -6.72 21.28 18.44
CA LYS A 367 -5.47 20.95 17.73
C LYS A 367 -5.22 19.44 17.65
N LYS A 368 -5.52 18.70 18.70
CA LYS A 368 -5.40 17.24 18.71
C LYS A 368 -6.36 16.56 17.73
N ASN A 369 -7.46 17.23 17.40
CA ASN A 369 -8.51 16.74 16.51
C ASN A 369 -8.59 17.52 15.20
N ASP A 370 -7.46 17.93 14.63
CA ASP A 370 -7.37 18.63 13.33
C ASP A 370 -8.25 19.92 13.25
N GLY A 371 -8.29 20.66 14.35
CA GLY A 371 -8.99 21.94 14.43
C GLY A 371 -10.49 21.83 14.74
N VAL A 372 -11.03 20.64 14.96
CA VAL A 372 -12.45 20.45 15.26
C VAL A 372 -12.71 20.05 16.72
N SER A 373 -13.87 20.41 17.25
CA SER A 373 -14.28 20.04 18.61
C SER A 373 -14.62 18.55 18.73
N ILE A 374 -15.11 17.93 17.64
CA ILE A 374 -15.53 16.53 17.58
C ILE A 374 -14.99 15.93 16.29
N ASN A 375 -14.29 14.79 16.38
CA ASN A 375 -13.95 14.02 15.20
C ASN A 375 -15.14 13.12 14.81
N ILE A 376 -15.95 13.57 13.87
CA ILE A 376 -17.14 12.82 13.40
C ILE A 376 -16.82 11.55 12.59
N GLN A 377 -15.55 11.31 12.22
CA GLN A 377 -15.10 10.05 11.62
C GLN A 377 -14.68 9.04 12.70
N SER A 378 -14.50 9.47 13.93
CA SER A 378 -14.14 8.61 15.05
C SER A 378 -15.37 7.91 15.63
N LYS A 379 -15.49 6.61 15.37
CA LYS A 379 -16.55 5.80 16.01
C LYS A 379 -16.47 5.80 17.53
N THR A 380 -15.27 5.99 18.08
CA THR A 380 -15.07 6.09 19.54
C THR A 380 -15.63 7.39 20.10
N HIS A 381 -15.40 8.54 19.42
CA HIS A 381 -15.98 9.81 19.85
C HIS A 381 -17.51 9.76 19.77
N LEU A 382 -18.04 9.31 18.62
CA LEU A 382 -19.48 9.25 18.41
C LEU A 382 -20.16 8.24 19.34
N GLY A 383 -19.54 7.09 19.59
CA GLY A 383 -20.06 6.13 20.53
C GLY A 383 -20.08 6.65 21.96
N ASP A 384 -19.01 7.29 22.41
CA ASP A 384 -18.95 7.91 23.74
C ASP A 384 -20.00 9.03 23.91
N ILE A 385 -20.15 9.89 22.92
CA ILE A 385 -21.17 10.94 22.89
C ILE A 385 -22.59 10.34 22.97
N VAL A 386 -22.89 9.39 22.09
CA VAL A 386 -24.24 8.85 21.92
C VAL A 386 -24.66 8.00 23.11
N PHE A 387 -23.79 7.12 23.59
CA PHE A 387 -24.13 6.17 24.65
C PHE A 387 -23.99 6.77 26.06
N ASN A 388 -22.91 7.51 26.32
CA ASN A 388 -22.56 7.95 27.66
C ASN A 388 -23.09 9.37 28.00
N PHE A 389 -23.30 10.21 26.99
CA PHE A 389 -23.71 11.60 27.22
C PHE A 389 -25.14 11.90 26.73
N ILE A 390 -25.52 11.41 25.54
CA ILE A 390 -26.92 11.54 25.06
C ILE A 390 -27.81 10.49 25.74
N GLY A 391 -27.25 9.30 26.07
CA GLY A 391 -27.98 8.26 26.79
C GLY A 391 -28.77 7.28 25.89
N GLU A 392 -28.49 7.24 24.60
CA GLU A 392 -29.09 6.24 23.70
C GLU A 392 -28.53 4.85 23.96
N LYS A 393 -29.35 3.82 23.74
CA LYS A 393 -28.93 2.44 23.93
C LYS A 393 -28.28 1.86 22.67
N ALA A 394 -27.16 1.17 22.81
CA ALA A 394 -26.52 0.49 21.70
C ALA A 394 -27.40 -0.66 21.17
N LEU A 395 -27.48 -0.78 19.84
CA LEU A 395 -28.15 -1.90 19.17
C LEU A 395 -27.26 -3.14 19.13
N ASN A 396 -25.96 -2.95 18.99
CA ASN A 396 -24.98 -4.01 18.82
C ASN A 396 -23.77 -3.80 19.74
N GLN A 397 -23.10 -4.92 20.05
CA GLN A 397 -21.83 -4.89 20.77
C GLN A 397 -20.70 -5.46 19.91
N THR A 398 -19.47 -5.06 20.21
CA THR A 398 -18.27 -5.63 19.62
C THR A 398 -18.02 -7.04 20.21
N GLU A 399 -17.17 -7.85 19.57
CA GLU A 399 -16.74 -9.17 20.09
C GLU A 399 -16.19 -9.11 21.52
N LYS A 400 -15.72 -7.95 21.97
CA LYS A 400 -15.21 -7.70 23.33
C LYS A 400 -16.28 -7.13 24.28
N GLY A 401 -17.57 -7.18 23.89
CA GLY A 401 -18.69 -6.72 24.71
C GLY A 401 -18.83 -5.21 24.89
N LYS A 402 -18.16 -4.39 24.07
CA LYS A 402 -18.31 -2.91 24.09
C LYS A 402 -19.41 -2.48 23.14
N ASP A 403 -20.17 -1.46 23.52
CA ASP A 403 -21.20 -0.85 22.69
C ASP A 403 -20.63 -0.36 21.36
N LYS A 404 -21.35 -0.67 20.27
CA LYS A 404 -20.88 -0.44 18.91
C LYS A 404 -21.68 0.65 18.23
N PHE A 405 -20.99 1.75 17.86
CA PHE A 405 -21.54 2.79 17.01
C PHE A 405 -21.30 2.42 15.53
N ASP A 406 -22.35 2.03 14.83
CA ASP A 406 -22.29 1.56 13.45
C ASP A 406 -23.41 2.17 12.59
N MET A 407 -23.52 1.70 11.33
CA MET A 407 -24.52 2.19 10.39
C MET A 407 -25.95 1.83 10.77
N GLU A 408 -26.15 0.76 11.55
CA GLU A 408 -27.48 0.39 12.04
C GLU A 408 -27.93 1.38 13.11
N MET A 409 -27.03 1.72 14.03
CA MET A 409 -27.28 2.78 15.02
C MET A 409 -27.60 4.13 14.37
N LEU A 410 -26.86 4.51 13.31
CA LEU A 410 -27.17 5.75 12.57
C LEU A 410 -28.55 5.73 11.90
N LYS A 411 -29.00 4.58 11.41
CA LYS A 411 -30.35 4.43 10.82
C LYS A 411 -31.43 4.59 11.88
N GLU A 412 -31.22 4.14 13.08
CA GLU A 412 -32.16 4.31 14.20
C GLU A 412 -32.25 5.76 14.66
N LEU A 413 -31.09 6.45 14.68
CA LEU A 413 -31.01 7.84 15.15
C LEU A 413 -31.47 8.89 14.15
N LYS A 414 -31.53 8.57 12.83
CA LYS A 414 -31.82 9.55 11.77
C LYS A 414 -33.17 10.26 11.93
N ASP A 415 -34.16 9.58 12.48
CA ASP A 415 -35.52 10.13 12.67
C ASP A 415 -35.65 10.90 13.99
N LYS A 416 -34.66 10.77 14.89
CA LYS A 416 -34.59 11.48 16.17
C LYS A 416 -33.68 12.71 16.12
N TYR A 417 -32.60 12.65 15.33
CA TYR A 417 -31.56 13.67 15.31
C TYR A 417 -31.14 14.01 13.88
N GLU A 418 -31.22 15.26 13.50
CA GLU A 418 -30.84 15.76 12.17
C GLU A 418 -29.37 15.44 11.82
N TRP A 419 -28.46 15.55 12.81
CA TRP A 419 -27.05 15.24 12.60
C TRP A 419 -26.81 13.78 12.15
N ALA A 420 -27.66 12.85 12.55
CA ALA A 420 -27.44 11.43 12.24
C ALA A 420 -27.68 11.12 10.76
N ASP A 421 -28.69 11.73 10.11
CA ASP A 421 -28.88 11.57 8.67
C ASP A 421 -27.78 12.26 7.86
N ASN A 422 -27.40 13.47 8.24
CA ASN A 422 -26.29 14.19 7.60
C ASN A 422 -24.95 13.45 7.76
N LEU A 423 -24.71 12.80 8.90
CA LEU A 423 -23.53 11.97 9.11
C LEU A 423 -23.55 10.71 8.22
N ARG A 424 -24.72 10.14 7.99
CA ARG A 424 -24.88 9.01 7.06
C ARG A 424 -24.53 9.43 5.63
N VAL A 425 -25.03 10.60 5.19
CA VAL A 425 -24.71 11.18 3.88
C VAL A 425 -23.22 11.49 3.78
N PHE A 426 -22.64 12.15 4.78
CA PHE A 426 -21.20 12.42 4.86
C PHE A 426 -20.36 11.16 4.71
N ASN A 427 -20.65 10.08 5.46
CA ASN A 427 -19.93 8.82 5.37
C ASN A 427 -20.04 8.16 3.98
N LYS A 428 -21.22 8.26 3.33
CA LYS A 428 -21.42 7.77 1.96
C LYS A 428 -20.56 8.55 0.97
N LEU A 429 -20.52 9.86 1.06
CA LEU A 429 -19.71 10.73 0.19
C LEU A 429 -18.21 10.48 0.36
N ILE A 430 -17.73 10.35 1.60
CA ILE A 430 -16.33 9.97 1.88
C ILE A 430 -15.97 8.64 1.21
N LYS A 431 -16.87 7.65 1.32
CA LYS A 431 -16.64 6.34 0.70
C LYS A 431 -16.62 6.43 -0.83
N ILE A 432 -17.54 7.19 -1.44
CA ILE A 432 -17.57 7.41 -2.89
C ILE A 432 -16.26 8.07 -3.34
N ARG A 433 -15.86 9.16 -2.71
CA ARG A 433 -14.63 9.88 -3.00
C ARG A 433 -13.40 8.97 -2.93
N SER A 434 -13.20 8.30 -1.81
CA SER A 434 -12.00 7.48 -1.56
C SER A 434 -11.96 6.17 -2.36
N THR A 435 -13.11 5.64 -2.78
CA THR A 435 -13.19 4.34 -3.46
C THR A 435 -13.19 4.47 -4.99
N TYR A 436 -13.85 5.50 -5.51
CA TYR A 436 -14.13 5.59 -6.94
C TYR A 436 -13.44 6.76 -7.65
N ILE A 437 -12.96 7.76 -6.91
CA ILE A 437 -12.43 8.99 -7.52
C ILE A 437 -10.92 9.18 -7.19
N GLU A 438 -10.49 8.96 -5.95
CA GLU A 438 -9.10 9.19 -5.50
C GLU A 438 -8.18 7.95 -5.63
N ARG A 439 -8.62 6.88 -6.26
CA ARG A 439 -7.82 5.65 -6.44
C ARG A 439 -6.93 5.68 -7.64
#